data_225271a502cc0c8bc3d09a3c726115a3
#
_entry.id   225271a502cc0c8bc3d09a3c726115a3
#
_cell.length_a   1.000
_cell.length_b   1.000
_cell.length_c   1.000
_cell.angle_alpha   90.00
_cell.angle_beta   90.00
_cell.angle_gamma   90.00
#
_symmetry.space_group_name_H-M   'P 1'
#
loop_
_entity.id
_entity.type
_entity.pdbx_description
1 polymer ?
#
loop_
_entity_poly.entity_id
_entity_poly.type
_entity_poly.pdbx_seq_one_letter_code
_entity_poly.pdbx_strand_id
1 'polypeptide(L)'
;LLEVKNLTKQYGDHIAVSDLSFTVEDGRIYGFLGPNGAGKSTTMNIITGCLAASDGHVIINGHDIFDEPMEAKRCIGYLPELPPLYVDMTPEEYLHFVAEAKGVKKEEIDADVEAAMGRTGILNMRKRLIKHLSKGYRQRVGLAEAILGSPEIIILDEPTVGLDPKQIIEIRELIKELGRDHTVILSSHILSEVAAVCDEVMIISHGKMVAVDAPENLSRHLRSTSTLKLTVRADRQKAEQALAPLGALGAVSFAEDEEGLTHITVEETAERDMRDEIFYAMADARCPIIEMTLAVASLEDVFLELTQEDGADNKEKNREEGDDGEGDLQA
;
A
#
# COMPACT_ATOMS: atom_id res chain seq x y z
N LEU A 1 -12.14 14.66 9.13
CA LEU A 1 -12.13 13.35 9.79
C LEU A 1 -12.96 12.34 9.00
N LEU A 2 -12.39 11.16 8.68
CA LEU A 2 -13.09 10.03 8.10
C LEU A 2 -13.11 8.88 9.11
N GLU A 3 -14.29 8.33 9.39
CA GLU A 3 -14.46 7.15 10.22
C GLU A 3 -15.15 6.04 9.45
N VAL A 4 -14.56 4.87 9.40
CA VAL A 4 -15.14 3.64 8.86
C VAL A 4 -15.42 2.71 10.04
N LYS A 5 -16.67 2.25 10.17
CA LYS A 5 -17.15 1.44 11.31
C LYS A 5 -17.79 0.15 10.82
N ASN A 6 -17.17 -0.98 11.18
CA ASN A 6 -17.66 -2.35 10.93
C ASN A 6 -18.07 -2.59 9.47
N LEU A 7 -17.32 -1.98 8.54
CA LEU A 7 -17.64 -2.00 7.13
C LEU A 7 -17.55 -3.42 6.56
N THR A 8 -18.64 -3.90 5.98
CA THR A 8 -18.71 -5.22 5.35
C THR A 8 -19.28 -5.11 3.95
N LYS A 9 -18.67 -5.82 3.01
CA LYS A 9 -19.17 -5.96 1.64
C LYS A 9 -19.15 -7.40 1.19
N GLN A 10 -20.32 -7.90 0.87
CA GLN A 10 -20.54 -9.25 0.36
C GLN A 10 -21.09 -9.23 -1.08
N TYR A 11 -20.58 -10.09 -1.94
CA TYR A 11 -21.04 -10.34 -3.30
C TYR A 11 -21.45 -11.81 -3.44
N GLY A 12 -22.74 -12.11 -3.31
CA GLY A 12 -23.20 -13.51 -3.23
C GLY A 12 -22.55 -14.21 -2.02
N ASP A 13 -21.79 -15.27 -2.24
CA ASP A 13 -21.10 -16.01 -1.19
C ASP A 13 -19.70 -15.47 -0.88
N HIS A 14 -19.20 -14.50 -1.66
CA HIS A 14 -17.86 -13.93 -1.47
C HIS A 14 -17.90 -12.67 -0.61
N ILE A 15 -17.17 -12.66 0.50
CA ILE A 15 -16.96 -11.48 1.36
C ILE A 15 -15.69 -10.77 0.90
N ALA A 16 -15.86 -9.60 0.29
CA ALA A 16 -14.76 -8.78 -0.21
C ALA A 16 -14.16 -7.85 0.85
N VAL A 17 -14.97 -7.41 1.82
CA VAL A 17 -14.57 -6.62 2.98
C VAL A 17 -15.34 -7.16 4.19
N SER A 18 -14.66 -7.41 5.30
CA SER A 18 -15.19 -8.05 6.49
C SER A 18 -14.86 -7.25 7.74
N ASP A 19 -15.87 -6.62 8.33
CA ASP A 19 -15.79 -5.93 9.63
C ASP A 19 -14.62 -4.92 9.72
N LEU A 20 -14.40 -4.15 8.65
CA LEU A 20 -13.30 -3.21 8.54
C LEU A 20 -13.61 -1.93 9.32
N SER A 21 -12.75 -1.58 10.28
CA SER A 21 -12.88 -0.36 11.07
C SER A 21 -11.56 0.38 11.15
N PHE A 22 -11.56 1.69 10.83
CA PHE A 22 -10.42 2.58 10.95
C PHE A 22 -10.84 4.04 10.95
N THR A 23 -9.91 4.90 11.35
CA THR A 23 -10.11 6.35 11.39
C THR A 23 -8.96 7.04 10.66
N VAL A 24 -9.27 8.07 9.89
CA VAL A 24 -8.30 8.93 9.19
C VAL A 24 -8.39 10.31 9.80
N GLU A 25 -7.28 10.78 10.38
CA GLU A 25 -7.16 12.13 10.93
C GLU A 25 -6.83 13.15 9.83
N ASP A 26 -7.16 14.41 10.07
CA ASP A 26 -6.94 15.47 9.11
C ASP A 26 -5.45 15.81 8.93
N GLY A 27 -5.09 16.21 7.71
CA GLY A 27 -3.76 16.77 7.40
C GLY A 27 -2.63 15.75 7.31
N ARG A 28 -2.94 14.47 7.01
CA ARG A 28 -1.97 13.39 6.82
C ARG A 28 -2.19 12.67 5.48
N ILE A 29 -1.18 11.95 5.06
CA ILE A 29 -1.21 11.06 3.90
C ILE A 29 -1.26 9.61 4.38
N TYR A 30 -2.35 8.91 4.08
CA TYR A 30 -2.58 7.52 4.44
C TYR A 30 -2.39 6.61 3.23
N GLY A 31 -1.63 5.54 3.42
CA GLY A 31 -1.48 4.47 2.44
C GLY A 31 -2.41 3.29 2.74
N PHE A 32 -3.24 2.90 1.80
CA PHE A 32 -4.08 1.71 1.89
C PHE A 32 -3.46 0.59 1.07
N LEU A 33 -2.70 -0.29 1.71
CA LEU A 33 -1.85 -1.29 1.08
C LEU A 33 -2.47 -2.69 1.16
N GLY A 34 -2.34 -3.48 0.10
CA GLY A 34 -2.79 -4.86 0.10
C GLY A 34 -2.58 -5.53 -1.26
N PRO A 35 -2.55 -6.86 -1.34
CA PRO A 35 -2.47 -7.57 -2.61
C PRO A 35 -3.72 -7.32 -3.48
N ASN A 36 -3.65 -7.74 -4.74
CA ASN A 36 -4.83 -7.70 -5.61
C ASN A 36 -5.91 -8.63 -5.05
N GLY A 37 -7.16 -8.13 -5.01
CA GLY A 37 -8.27 -8.86 -4.40
C GLY A 37 -8.39 -8.71 -2.87
N ALA A 38 -7.51 -7.96 -2.19
CA ALA A 38 -7.59 -7.74 -0.74
C ALA A 38 -8.80 -6.91 -0.27
N GLY A 39 -9.55 -6.27 -1.19
CA GLY A 39 -10.69 -5.41 -0.85
C GLY A 39 -10.42 -3.91 -0.96
N LYS A 40 -9.23 -3.45 -1.38
CA LYS A 40 -8.85 -2.02 -1.48
C LYS A 40 -9.84 -1.18 -2.28
N SER A 41 -9.98 -1.46 -3.58
CA SER A 41 -10.88 -0.69 -4.47
C SER A 41 -12.34 -0.83 -4.07
N THR A 42 -12.75 -1.98 -3.50
CA THR A 42 -14.10 -2.14 -2.93
C THR A 42 -14.31 -1.15 -1.77
N THR A 43 -13.34 -1.06 -0.85
CA THR A 43 -13.40 -0.12 0.27
C THR A 43 -13.41 1.34 -0.22
N MET A 44 -12.53 1.71 -1.17
CA MET A 44 -12.50 3.06 -1.74
C MET A 44 -13.82 3.43 -2.42
N ASN A 45 -14.41 2.49 -3.19
CA ASN A 45 -15.70 2.72 -3.83
C ASN A 45 -16.85 2.89 -2.84
N ILE A 46 -16.79 2.24 -1.67
CA ILE A 46 -17.81 2.43 -0.63
C ILE A 46 -17.62 3.79 0.05
N ILE A 47 -16.38 4.16 0.42
CA ILE A 47 -16.08 5.44 1.07
C ILE A 47 -16.50 6.61 0.17
N THR A 48 -16.32 6.48 -1.15
CA THR A 48 -16.71 7.53 -2.12
C THR A 48 -18.19 7.50 -2.49
N GLY A 49 -18.96 6.55 -1.94
CA GLY A 49 -20.38 6.37 -2.22
C GLY A 49 -20.67 5.95 -3.67
N CYS A 50 -19.69 5.34 -4.35
CA CYS A 50 -19.88 4.70 -5.66
C CYS A 50 -20.46 3.30 -5.53
N LEU A 51 -20.34 2.68 -4.35
CA LEU A 51 -20.82 1.35 -4.03
C LEU A 51 -21.47 1.34 -2.64
N ALA A 52 -22.63 0.70 -2.52
CA ALA A 52 -23.25 0.51 -1.21
C ALA A 52 -22.55 -0.60 -0.42
N ALA A 53 -22.38 -0.40 0.88
CA ALA A 53 -21.97 -1.46 1.81
C ALA A 53 -23.07 -2.51 1.98
N SER A 54 -22.69 -3.70 2.45
CA SER A 54 -23.65 -4.69 2.94
C SER A 54 -24.01 -4.46 4.40
N ASP A 55 -23.04 -3.93 5.19
CA ASP A 55 -23.22 -3.54 6.59
C ASP A 55 -22.13 -2.53 6.98
N GLY A 56 -22.34 -1.82 8.10
CA GLY A 56 -21.42 -0.82 8.63
C GLY A 56 -21.66 0.59 8.11
N HIS A 57 -20.85 1.54 8.57
CA HIS A 57 -20.99 2.97 8.32
C HIS A 57 -19.69 3.61 7.83
N VAL A 58 -19.83 4.64 7.01
CA VAL A 58 -18.74 5.53 6.60
C VAL A 58 -19.15 6.96 6.91
N ILE A 59 -18.47 7.60 7.84
CA ILE A 59 -18.79 8.96 8.32
C ILE A 59 -17.66 9.89 7.89
N ILE A 60 -18.00 10.95 7.15
CA ILE A 60 -17.06 11.93 6.58
C ILE A 60 -17.46 13.32 7.10
N ASN A 61 -16.59 13.91 7.90
CA ASN A 61 -16.84 15.19 8.57
C ASN A 61 -18.20 15.24 9.31
N GLY A 62 -18.61 14.11 9.89
CA GLY A 62 -19.86 13.96 10.63
C GLY A 62 -21.08 13.56 9.78
N HIS A 63 -20.94 13.46 8.44
CA HIS A 63 -21.99 13.04 7.52
C HIS A 63 -21.82 11.58 7.13
N ASP A 64 -22.82 10.75 7.37
CA ASP A 64 -22.84 9.37 6.88
C ASP A 64 -23.06 9.34 5.37
N ILE A 65 -22.20 8.61 4.63
CA ILE A 65 -22.23 8.56 3.17
C ILE A 65 -23.53 7.93 2.62
N PHE A 66 -24.23 7.15 3.44
CA PHE A 66 -25.48 6.48 3.05
C PHE A 66 -26.71 7.31 3.39
N ASP A 67 -26.68 8.04 4.50
CA ASP A 67 -27.80 8.87 4.96
C ASP A 67 -27.75 10.29 4.39
N GLU A 68 -26.54 10.89 4.31
CA GLU A 68 -26.29 12.25 3.84
C GLU A 68 -25.29 12.30 2.68
N PRO A 69 -25.53 11.57 1.55
CA PRO A 69 -24.52 11.35 0.50
C PRO A 69 -24.03 12.62 -0.18
N MET A 70 -24.88 13.64 -0.30
CA MET A 70 -24.47 14.91 -0.95
C MET A 70 -23.51 15.70 -0.10
N GLU A 71 -23.74 15.79 1.21
CA GLU A 71 -22.88 16.49 2.14
C GLU A 71 -21.54 15.77 2.30
N ALA A 72 -21.57 14.44 2.49
CA ALA A 72 -20.36 13.63 2.56
C ALA A 72 -19.51 13.72 1.29
N LYS A 73 -20.12 13.62 0.09
CA LYS A 73 -19.41 13.69 -1.19
C LYS A 73 -18.79 15.06 -1.49
N ARG A 74 -19.32 16.15 -0.95
CA ARG A 74 -18.71 17.47 -1.08
C ARG A 74 -17.36 17.58 -0.40
N CYS A 75 -17.13 16.77 0.64
CA CYS A 75 -15.87 16.72 1.36
C CYS A 75 -14.79 15.90 0.64
N ILE A 76 -15.14 15.17 -0.43
CA ILE A 76 -14.26 14.19 -1.08
C ILE A 76 -13.90 14.62 -2.51
N GLY A 77 -12.61 14.50 -2.84
CA GLY A 77 -12.12 14.36 -4.21
C GLY A 77 -11.73 12.93 -4.48
N TYR A 78 -12.12 12.36 -5.61
CA TYR A 78 -11.83 10.96 -5.92
C TYR A 78 -11.18 10.78 -7.29
N LEU A 79 -10.08 10.06 -7.32
CA LEU A 79 -9.44 9.57 -8.54
C LEU A 79 -9.54 8.04 -8.53
N PRO A 80 -10.39 7.42 -9.35
CA PRO A 80 -10.39 5.96 -9.53
C PRO A 80 -9.17 5.50 -10.34
N GLU A 81 -8.82 4.21 -10.26
CA GLU A 81 -7.72 3.60 -11.03
C GLU A 81 -7.80 3.93 -12.54
N LEU A 82 -9.02 3.90 -13.09
CA LEU A 82 -9.31 4.29 -14.47
C LEU A 82 -10.25 5.50 -14.48
N PRO A 83 -9.74 6.74 -14.59
CA PRO A 83 -10.58 7.92 -14.58
C PRO A 83 -11.57 7.93 -15.76
N PRO A 84 -12.88 8.10 -15.51
CA PRO A 84 -13.94 8.09 -16.53
C PRO A 84 -14.01 9.41 -17.30
N LEU A 85 -12.91 9.81 -17.94
CA LEU A 85 -12.78 11.09 -18.62
C LEU A 85 -13.61 11.15 -19.91
N TYR A 86 -14.18 12.32 -20.21
CA TYR A 86 -14.84 12.61 -21.48
C TYR A 86 -13.79 12.89 -22.55
N VAL A 87 -13.38 11.82 -23.25
CA VAL A 87 -12.21 11.81 -24.12
C VAL A 87 -12.31 12.74 -25.35
N ASP A 88 -13.50 13.15 -25.74
CA ASP A 88 -13.76 14.10 -26.84
C ASP A 88 -13.77 15.58 -26.39
N MET A 89 -13.57 15.83 -25.08
CA MET A 89 -13.33 17.17 -24.53
C MET A 89 -11.85 17.45 -24.40
N THR A 90 -11.49 18.74 -24.30
CA THR A 90 -10.19 19.18 -23.80
C THR A 90 -10.16 19.15 -22.27
N PRO A 91 -8.98 19.11 -21.61
CA PRO A 91 -8.89 19.23 -20.15
C PRO A 91 -9.63 20.46 -19.59
N GLU A 92 -9.49 21.61 -20.24
CA GLU A 92 -10.17 22.83 -19.82
C GLU A 92 -11.70 22.71 -19.87
N GLU A 93 -12.27 22.23 -20.99
CA GLU A 93 -13.70 22.01 -21.12
C GLU A 93 -14.23 20.98 -20.11
N TYR A 94 -13.50 19.89 -19.93
CA TYR A 94 -13.85 18.83 -18.99
C TYR A 94 -13.86 19.33 -17.53
N LEU A 95 -12.80 20.03 -17.11
CA LEU A 95 -12.69 20.53 -15.75
C LEU A 95 -13.72 21.62 -15.44
N HIS A 96 -14.08 22.48 -16.40
CA HIS A 96 -15.20 23.42 -16.23
C HIS A 96 -16.53 22.68 -16.01
N PHE A 97 -16.80 21.68 -16.84
CA PHE A 97 -17.99 20.85 -16.68
C PHE A 97 -18.04 20.18 -15.29
N VAL A 98 -16.92 19.63 -14.83
CA VAL A 98 -16.83 18.98 -13.50
C VAL A 98 -17.00 20.01 -12.38
N ALA A 99 -16.38 21.20 -12.48
CA ALA A 99 -16.52 22.26 -11.48
C ALA A 99 -17.97 22.70 -11.32
N GLU A 100 -18.70 22.86 -12.43
CA GLU A 100 -20.15 23.14 -12.40
C GLU A 100 -20.93 22.00 -11.72
N ALA A 101 -20.62 20.75 -12.06
CA ALA A 101 -21.29 19.57 -11.50
C ALA A 101 -21.03 19.40 -9.99
N LYS A 102 -19.83 19.77 -9.52
CA LYS A 102 -19.47 19.81 -8.09
C LYS A 102 -20.09 20.99 -7.33
N GLY A 103 -20.72 21.94 -8.04
CA GLY A 103 -21.36 23.12 -7.45
C GLY A 103 -20.39 24.21 -7.04
N VAL A 104 -19.21 24.29 -7.68
CA VAL A 104 -18.30 25.45 -7.53
C VAL A 104 -19.03 26.70 -8.02
N LYS A 105 -18.89 27.81 -7.29
CA LYS A 105 -19.57 29.07 -7.67
C LYS A 105 -19.08 29.56 -9.02
N LYS A 106 -19.99 29.97 -9.85
CA LYS A 106 -19.73 30.33 -11.25
C LYS A 106 -18.59 31.34 -11.42
N GLU A 107 -18.50 32.30 -10.52
CA GLU A 107 -17.44 33.33 -10.48
C GLU A 107 -16.07 32.79 -10.06
N GLU A 108 -16.00 31.60 -9.46
CA GLU A 108 -14.79 30.98 -8.96
C GLU A 108 -14.26 29.88 -9.90
N ILE A 109 -15.09 29.35 -10.84
CA ILE A 109 -14.76 28.21 -11.70
C ILE A 109 -13.49 28.43 -12.52
N ASP A 110 -13.35 29.57 -13.19
CA ASP A 110 -12.19 29.84 -14.05
C ASP A 110 -10.89 29.83 -13.24
N ALA A 111 -10.90 30.41 -12.04
CA ALA A 111 -9.75 30.46 -11.15
C ALA A 111 -9.41 29.09 -10.57
N ASP A 112 -10.43 28.31 -10.18
CA ASP A 112 -10.26 26.97 -9.61
C ASP A 112 -9.73 25.99 -10.66
N VAL A 113 -10.28 26.03 -11.88
CA VAL A 113 -9.80 25.21 -13.01
C VAL A 113 -8.35 25.56 -13.39
N GLU A 114 -7.99 26.85 -13.46
CA GLU A 114 -6.63 27.29 -13.73
C GLU A 114 -5.66 26.80 -12.63
N ALA A 115 -6.04 26.94 -11.37
CA ALA A 115 -5.26 26.48 -10.22
C ALA A 115 -5.07 24.95 -10.24
N ALA A 116 -6.14 24.18 -10.45
CA ALA A 116 -6.11 22.73 -10.54
C ALA A 116 -5.20 22.23 -11.68
N MET A 117 -5.32 22.86 -12.86
CA MET A 117 -4.46 22.55 -14.01
C MET A 117 -2.99 22.93 -13.74
N GLY A 118 -2.74 24.02 -13.04
CA GLY A 118 -1.40 24.44 -12.63
C GLY A 118 -0.75 23.46 -11.68
N ARG A 119 -1.45 23.10 -10.60
CA ARG A 119 -0.97 22.12 -9.59
C ARG A 119 -0.67 20.75 -10.20
N THR A 120 -1.49 20.27 -11.12
CA THR A 120 -1.30 18.96 -11.77
C THR A 120 -0.38 19.01 -13.00
N GLY A 121 0.13 20.18 -13.39
CA GLY A 121 1.11 20.35 -14.47
C GLY A 121 0.54 20.08 -15.87
N ILE A 122 -0.74 20.38 -16.12
CA ILE A 122 -1.41 20.12 -17.40
C ILE A 122 -1.79 21.39 -18.19
N LEU A 123 -1.35 22.58 -17.75
CA LEU A 123 -1.63 23.83 -18.45
C LEU A 123 -1.22 23.84 -19.92
N ASN A 124 -0.10 23.19 -20.25
CA ASN A 124 0.40 23.04 -21.60
C ASN A 124 -0.47 22.15 -22.50
N MET A 125 -1.37 21.36 -21.91
CA MET A 125 -2.30 20.45 -22.59
C MET A 125 -3.75 20.94 -22.60
N ARG A 126 -4.03 22.14 -22.07
CA ARG A 126 -5.39 22.65 -21.82
C ARG A 126 -6.35 22.57 -23.01
N LYS A 127 -5.84 22.75 -24.25
CA LYS A 127 -6.62 22.77 -25.50
C LYS A 127 -6.48 21.50 -26.34
N ARG A 128 -5.76 20.49 -25.88
CA ARG A 128 -5.58 19.23 -26.58
C ARG A 128 -6.67 18.25 -26.15
N LEU A 129 -7.33 17.57 -27.10
CA LEU A 129 -8.35 16.58 -26.77
C LEU A 129 -7.77 15.48 -25.86
N ILE A 130 -8.51 15.09 -24.83
CA ILE A 130 -8.12 14.10 -23.81
C ILE A 130 -7.78 12.75 -24.44
N LYS A 131 -8.48 12.34 -25.53
CA LYS A 131 -8.15 11.11 -26.26
C LYS A 131 -6.73 11.09 -26.86
N HIS A 132 -6.12 12.24 -27.10
CA HIS A 132 -4.77 12.38 -27.65
C HIS A 132 -3.69 12.57 -26.57
N LEU A 133 -4.07 12.48 -25.29
CA LEU A 133 -3.14 12.55 -24.18
C LEU A 133 -2.54 11.16 -23.86
N SER A 134 -1.30 11.14 -23.38
CA SER A 134 -0.71 9.93 -22.82
C SER A 134 -1.47 9.50 -21.53
N LYS A 135 -1.26 8.24 -21.08
CA LYS A 135 -1.85 7.74 -19.85
C LYS A 135 -1.53 8.65 -18.66
N GLY A 136 -0.27 9.08 -18.50
CA GLY A 136 0.14 9.98 -17.42
C GLY A 136 -0.53 11.35 -17.45
N TYR A 137 -0.74 11.93 -18.63
CA TYR A 137 -1.51 13.17 -18.74
C TYR A 137 -2.99 12.96 -18.42
N ARG A 138 -3.59 11.85 -18.81
CA ARG A 138 -4.98 11.51 -18.43
C ARG A 138 -5.11 11.34 -16.92
N GLN A 139 -4.13 10.70 -16.28
CA GLN A 139 -4.07 10.56 -14.83
C GLN A 139 -4.02 11.94 -14.14
N ARG A 140 -3.21 12.87 -14.67
CA ARG A 140 -3.13 14.25 -14.15
C ARG A 140 -4.42 15.04 -14.38
N VAL A 141 -5.19 14.78 -15.45
CA VAL A 141 -6.52 15.35 -15.64
C VAL A 141 -7.48 14.83 -14.56
N GLY A 142 -7.46 13.53 -14.27
CA GLY A 142 -8.25 12.96 -13.18
C GLY A 142 -7.85 13.48 -11.79
N LEU A 143 -6.54 13.72 -11.55
CA LEU A 143 -6.08 14.39 -10.33
C LEU A 143 -6.59 15.83 -10.25
N ALA A 144 -6.55 16.57 -11.37
CA ALA A 144 -7.11 17.92 -11.42
C ALA A 144 -8.60 17.92 -11.10
N GLU A 145 -9.35 16.96 -11.64
CA GLU A 145 -10.76 16.72 -11.29
C GLU A 145 -10.95 16.46 -9.80
N ALA A 146 -10.11 15.61 -9.20
CA ALA A 146 -10.22 15.26 -7.79
C ALA A 146 -10.07 16.49 -6.88
N ILE A 147 -9.15 17.41 -7.18
CA ILE A 147 -8.86 18.58 -6.35
C ILE A 147 -9.77 19.79 -6.58
N LEU A 148 -10.62 19.78 -7.63
CA LEU A 148 -11.59 20.85 -7.88
C LEU A 148 -12.56 21.04 -6.71
N GLY A 149 -12.79 22.29 -6.32
CA GLY A 149 -13.62 22.66 -5.19
C GLY A 149 -12.91 22.52 -3.85
N SER A 150 -11.59 22.25 -3.84
CA SER A 150 -10.75 22.13 -2.63
C SER A 150 -11.35 21.23 -1.55
N PRO A 151 -11.59 19.93 -1.85
CA PRO A 151 -12.16 18.99 -0.88
C PRO A 151 -11.20 18.74 0.29
N GLU A 152 -11.72 18.48 1.49
CA GLU A 152 -10.91 18.19 2.68
C GLU A 152 -10.15 16.88 2.54
N ILE A 153 -10.76 15.88 1.87
CA ILE A 153 -10.18 14.53 1.69
C ILE A 153 -10.02 14.23 0.21
N ILE A 154 -8.84 13.77 -0.20
CA ILE A 154 -8.55 13.31 -1.56
C ILE A 154 -8.29 11.79 -1.49
N ILE A 155 -9.06 11.02 -2.25
CA ILE A 155 -8.93 9.57 -2.35
C ILE A 155 -8.38 9.22 -3.73
N LEU A 156 -7.27 8.47 -3.76
CA LEU A 156 -6.55 8.11 -4.97
C LEU A 156 -6.44 6.57 -5.05
N ASP A 157 -7.16 5.96 -5.98
CA ASP A 157 -7.11 4.51 -6.17
C ASP A 157 -6.05 4.16 -7.22
N GLU A 158 -4.95 3.50 -6.77
CA GLU A 158 -3.80 3.08 -7.60
C GLU A 158 -3.25 4.20 -8.53
N PRO A 159 -2.89 5.40 -8.01
CA PRO A 159 -2.63 6.58 -8.82
C PRO A 159 -1.42 6.47 -9.76
N THR A 160 -0.55 5.49 -9.53
CA THR A 160 0.72 5.28 -10.26
C THR A 160 0.70 4.11 -11.25
N VAL A 161 -0.39 3.33 -11.26
CA VAL A 161 -0.50 2.12 -12.10
C VAL A 161 -0.31 2.41 -13.58
N GLY A 162 0.68 1.72 -14.18
CA GLY A 162 0.99 1.78 -15.62
C GLY A 162 1.58 3.10 -16.09
N LEU A 163 2.16 3.87 -15.17
CA LEU A 163 3.02 5.01 -15.46
C LEU A 163 4.48 4.56 -15.60
N ASP A 164 5.28 5.33 -16.32
CA ASP A 164 6.72 5.13 -16.36
C ASP A 164 7.42 5.63 -15.08
N PRO A 165 8.65 5.19 -14.77
CA PRO A 165 9.34 5.55 -13.52
C PRO A 165 9.45 7.06 -13.28
N LYS A 166 9.63 7.86 -14.33
CA LYS A 166 9.70 9.32 -14.20
C LYS A 166 8.36 9.90 -13.79
N GLN A 167 7.28 9.45 -14.43
CA GLN A 167 5.93 9.88 -14.11
C GLN A 167 5.52 9.48 -12.69
N ILE A 168 5.94 8.29 -12.22
CA ILE A 168 5.71 7.85 -10.83
C ILE A 168 6.33 8.85 -9.84
N ILE A 169 7.58 9.25 -10.05
CA ILE A 169 8.26 10.25 -9.20
C ILE A 169 7.47 11.57 -9.19
N GLU A 170 7.07 12.04 -10.37
CA GLU A 170 6.32 13.31 -10.49
C GLU A 170 4.95 13.25 -9.80
N ILE A 171 4.23 12.12 -9.88
CA ILE A 171 2.95 11.93 -9.19
C ILE A 171 3.15 11.84 -7.67
N ARG A 172 4.20 11.18 -7.20
CA ARG A 172 4.53 11.14 -5.75
C ARG A 172 4.79 12.53 -5.18
N GLU A 173 5.57 13.37 -5.87
CA GLU A 173 5.81 14.74 -5.44
C GLU A 173 4.50 15.56 -5.42
N LEU A 174 3.64 15.38 -6.42
CA LEU A 174 2.32 16.01 -6.44
C LEU A 174 1.46 15.56 -5.25
N ILE A 175 1.43 14.26 -4.92
CA ILE A 175 0.68 13.75 -3.76
C ILE A 175 1.20 14.37 -2.45
N LYS A 176 2.53 14.48 -2.28
CA LYS A 176 3.12 15.15 -1.11
C LYS A 176 2.73 16.64 -1.03
N GLU A 177 2.68 17.31 -2.16
CA GLU A 177 2.23 18.70 -2.22
C GLU A 177 0.75 18.82 -1.83
N LEU A 178 -0.11 17.94 -2.34
CA LEU A 178 -1.53 17.90 -1.98
C LEU A 178 -1.73 17.60 -0.49
N GLY A 179 -0.93 16.73 0.11
CA GLY A 179 -0.99 16.40 1.54
C GLY A 179 -0.67 17.56 2.49
N ARG A 180 -0.17 18.70 1.99
CA ARG A 180 0.03 19.91 2.82
C ARG A 180 -1.27 20.64 3.13
N ASP A 181 -2.23 20.56 2.21
CA ASP A 181 -3.49 21.31 2.27
C ASP A 181 -4.70 20.39 2.47
N HIS A 182 -4.55 19.11 2.19
CA HIS A 182 -5.61 18.11 2.19
C HIS A 182 -5.20 16.87 2.97
N THR A 183 -6.17 16.13 3.47
CA THR A 183 -5.97 14.73 3.89
C THR A 183 -5.98 13.86 2.64
N VAL A 184 -4.98 13.00 2.47
CA VAL A 184 -4.89 12.14 1.29
C VAL A 184 -4.94 10.68 1.70
N ILE A 185 -5.77 9.89 1.02
CA ILE A 185 -5.79 8.44 1.14
C ILE A 185 -5.43 7.88 -0.23
N LEU A 186 -4.36 7.10 -0.32
CA LEU A 186 -3.99 6.45 -1.56
C LEU A 186 -3.95 4.94 -1.41
N SER A 187 -4.53 4.21 -2.36
CA SER A 187 -4.36 2.77 -2.44
C SER A 187 -3.15 2.40 -3.30
N SER A 188 -2.46 1.34 -2.92
CA SER A 188 -1.44 0.71 -3.76
C SER A 188 -1.24 -0.76 -3.36
N HIS A 189 -0.69 -1.54 -4.27
CA HIS A 189 -0.17 -2.88 -3.99
C HIS A 189 1.35 -2.89 -3.89
N ILE A 190 2.01 -1.73 -4.05
CA ILE A 190 3.47 -1.56 -4.03
C ILE A 190 3.86 -0.79 -2.77
N LEU A 191 4.46 -1.50 -1.82
CA LEU A 191 4.80 -0.94 -0.52
C LEU A 191 5.82 0.19 -0.59
N SER A 192 6.85 0.07 -1.43
CA SER A 192 7.87 1.13 -1.60
C SER A 192 7.29 2.44 -2.15
N GLU A 193 6.17 2.39 -2.88
CA GLU A 193 5.45 3.59 -3.31
C GLU A 193 4.75 4.28 -2.15
N VAL A 194 4.05 3.50 -1.33
CA VAL A 194 3.32 3.98 -0.15
C VAL A 194 4.29 4.53 0.89
N ALA A 195 5.34 3.77 1.22
CA ALA A 195 6.35 4.18 2.20
C ALA A 195 7.09 5.48 1.83
N ALA A 196 7.21 5.78 0.54
CA ALA A 196 7.87 7.01 0.08
C ALA A 196 7.04 8.29 0.26
N VAL A 197 5.72 8.17 0.50
CA VAL A 197 4.77 9.29 0.45
C VAL A 197 3.93 9.40 1.72
N CYS A 198 3.56 8.27 2.34
CA CYS A 198 2.57 8.22 3.41
C CYS A 198 3.17 8.42 4.79
N ASP A 199 2.42 9.08 5.67
CA ASP A 199 2.73 9.22 7.09
C ASP A 199 2.33 7.97 7.87
N GLU A 200 1.28 7.27 7.41
CA GLU A 200 0.73 6.07 8.03
C GLU A 200 0.25 5.08 6.96
N VAL A 201 0.44 3.79 7.20
CA VAL A 201 0.08 2.71 6.29
C VAL A 201 -0.91 1.77 6.95
N MET A 202 -2.02 1.56 6.30
CA MET A 202 -3.06 0.59 6.63
C MET A 202 -2.91 -0.63 5.71
N ILE A 203 -2.56 -1.78 6.24
CA ILE A 203 -2.40 -3.03 5.48
C ILE A 203 -3.70 -3.83 5.57
N ILE A 204 -4.25 -4.16 4.40
CA ILE A 204 -5.45 -4.98 4.27
C ILE A 204 -5.11 -6.31 3.57
N SER A 205 -5.64 -7.41 4.10
CA SER A 205 -5.57 -8.75 3.51
C SER A 205 -6.90 -9.45 3.68
N HIS A 206 -7.37 -10.15 2.63
CA HIS A 206 -8.64 -10.90 2.65
C HIS A 206 -9.84 -10.10 3.21
N GLY A 207 -9.90 -8.81 2.93
CA GLY A 207 -10.97 -7.92 3.37
C GLY A 207 -10.88 -7.45 4.81
N LYS A 208 -9.79 -7.73 5.54
CA LYS A 208 -9.57 -7.35 6.94
C LYS A 208 -8.37 -6.46 7.10
N MET A 209 -8.39 -5.61 8.12
CA MET A 209 -7.22 -4.84 8.55
C MET A 209 -6.23 -5.77 9.24
N VAL A 210 -4.99 -5.79 8.76
CA VAL A 210 -3.91 -6.62 9.31
C VAL A 210 -2.99 -5.78 10.20
N ALA A 211 -2.63 -4.59 9.75
CA ALA A 211 -1.77 -3.68 10.50
C ALA A 211 -2.05 -2.21 10.15
N VAL A 212 -1.80 -1.32 11.11
CA VAL A 212 -1.81 0.14 10.91
C VAL A 212 -0.64 0.71 11.67
N ASP A 213 0.33 1.32 10.99
CA ASP A 213 1.47 1.99 11.62
C ASP A 213 2.19 2.90 10.62
N ALA A 214 3.13 3.72 11.12
CA ALA A 214 4.06 4.45 10.28
C ALA A 214 4.99 3.50 9.51
N PRO A 215 5.40 3.82 8.27
CA PRO A 215 6.28 2.97 7.45
C PRO A 215 7.56 2.53 8.17
N GLU A 216 8.16 3.45 8.96
CA GLU A 216 9.38 3.17 9.72
C GLU A 216 9.17 2.14 10.84
N ASN A 217 7.99 2.15 11.46
CA ASN A 217 7.64 1.22 12.54
C ASN A 217 7.35 -0.17 11.99
N LEU A 218 6.61 -0.27 10.86
CA LEU A 218 6.38 -1.53 10.15
C LEU A 218 7.71 -2.22 9.85
N SER A 219 8.74 -1.46 9.43
CA SER A 219 10.09 -1.99 9.22
C SER A 219 10.78 -2.45 10.51
N ARG A 220 10.47 -1.85 11.66
CA ARG A 220 11.10 -2.18 12.95
C ARG A 220 10.51 -3.45 13.57
N HIS A 221 9.23 -3.73 13.39
CA HIS A 221 8.61 -4.96 13.91
C HIS A 221 9.29 -6.22 13.39
N LEU A 222 9.91 -6.15 12.20
CA LEU A 222 10.70 -7.24 11.61
C LEU A 222 12.22 -7.12 11.83
N ARG A 223 12.72 -6.00 12.35
CA ARG A 223 14.11 -5.91 12.80
C ARG A 223 14.43 -6.83 13.98
N SER A 224 13.41 -7.48 14.58
CA SER A 224 13.66 -8.56 15.54
C SER A 224 14.30 -9.80 14.91
N THR A 225 14.35 -9.88 13.58
CA THR A 225 15.03 -10.92 12.81
C THR A 225 15.88 -10.32 11.70
N SER A 226 16.89 -9.49 12.06
CA SER A 226 17.92 -9.16 11.09
C SER A 226 18.70 -10.43 10.76
N THR A 227 18.89 -10.68 9.47
CA THR A 227 19.61 -11.87 9.00
C THR A 227 20.94 -11.41 8.41
N LEU A 228 22.05 -11.87 8.99
CA LEU A 228 23.36 -11.65 8.42
C LEU A 228 23.69 -12.73 7.41
N LYS A 229 23.87 -12.34 6.15
CA LYS A 229 24.29 -13.25 5.06
C LYS A 229 25.79 -13.09 4.82
N LEU A 230 26.50 -14.21 4.85
CA LEU A 230 27.93 -14.27 4.54
C LEU A 230 28.17 -15.26 3.41
N THR A 231 29.13 -14.94 2.55
CA THR A 231 29.73 -15.87 1.60
C THR A 231 31.21 -15.99 1.96
N VAL A 232 31.66 -17.21 2.27
CA VAL A 232 33.07 -17.46 2.65
C VAL A 232 33.71 -18.47 1.71
N ARG A 233 35.03 -18.32 1.49
CA ARG A 233 35.82 -19.28 0.75
C ARG A 233 36.42 -20.34 1.68
N ALA A 234 35.57 -21.25 2.09
CA ALA A 234 35.91 -22.40 2.93
C ALA A 234 34.84 -23.49 2.75
N ASP A 235 35.17 -24.70 3.05
CA ASP A 235 34.17 -25.76 3.15
C ASP A 235 33.24 -25.56 4.36
N ARG A 236 32.06 -26.14 4.30
CA ARG A 236 31.04 -26.03 5.35
C ARG A 236 31.56 -26.39 6.72
N GLN A 237 32.30 -27.48 6.86
CA GLN A 237 32.78 -27.97 8.15
C GLN A 237 33.72 -26.96 8.83
N LYS A 238 34.60 -26.34 8.05
CA LYS A 238 35.54 -25.30 8.54
C LYS A 238 34.82 -24.05 8.94
N ALA A 239 33.80 -23.62 8.16
CA ALA A 239 32.96 -22.48 8.48
C ALA A 239 32.14 -22.68 9.77
N GLU A 240 31.57 -23.86 9.95
CA GLU A 240 30.87 -24.26 11.18
C GLU A 240 31.79 -24.21 12.41
N GLN A 241 33.01 -24.74 12.28
CA GLN A 241 34.02 -24.73 13.36
C GLN A 241 34.45 -23.29 13.72
N ALA A 242 34.53 -22.42 12.74
CA ALA A 242 34.89 -21.02 12.96
C ALA A 242 33.84 -20.27 13.78
N LEU A 243 32.56 -20.53 13.54
CA LEU A 243 31.46 -19.88 14.25
C LEU A 243 31.08 -20.54 15.57
N ALA A 244 31.42 -21.83 15.78
CA ALA A 244 31.06 -22.57 16.98
C ALA A 244 31.43 -21.89 18.33
N PRO A 245 32.57 -21.13 18.46
CA PRO A 245 32.88 -20.42 19.69
C PRO A 245 31.97 -19.23 19.99
N LEU A 246 31.24 -18.70 19.00
CA LEU A 246 30.37 -17.54 19.12
C LEU A 246 29.00 -18.00 19.65
N GLY A 247 28.92 -18.43 20.90
CA GLY A 247 27.73 -19.06 21.51
C GLY A 247 26.47 -18.17 21.65
N ALA A 248 26.47 -16.96 21.10
CA ALA A 248 25.36 -16.01 21.14
C ALA A 248 24.68 -15.80 19.77
N LEU A 249 25.03 -16.61 18.76
CA LEU A 249 24.39 -16.58 17.45
C LEU A 249 22.99 -17.20 17.55
N GLY A 250 22.01 -16.61 16.85
CA GLY A 250 20.69 -17.21 16.65
C GLY A 250 20.75 -18.45 15.76
N ALA A 251 19.70 -18.75 15.02
CA ALA A 251 19.74 -19.87 14.09
C ALA A 251 20.78 -19.61 12.99
N VAL A 252 21.65 -20.59 12.73
CA VAL A 252 22.68 -20.51 11.68
C VAL A 252 22.44 -21.61 10.68
N SER A 253 22.30 -21.22 9.40
CA SER A 253 22.19 -22.15 8.29
C SER A 253 23.37 -22.04 7.34
N PHE A 254 23.74 -23.18 6.71
CA PHE A 254 24.88 -23.28 5.81
C PHE A 254 24.45 -23.93 4.51
N ALA A 255 24.80 -23.36 3.37
CA ALA A 255 24.65 -23.93 2.05
C ALA A 255 25.97 -23.84 1.29
N GLU A 256 26.34 -24.88 0.59
CA GLU A 256 27.56 -24.94 -0.24
C GLU A 256 27.15 -24.87 -1.70
N ASP A 257 27.88 -24.06 -2.50
CA ASP A 257 27.66 -23.98 -3.95
C ASP A 257 28.63 -24.88 -4.74
N GLU A 258 28.43 -24.95 -6.06
CA GLU A 258 29.25 -25.74 -6.98
C GLU A 258 30.70 -25.19 -7.11
N GLU A 259 30.94 -23.95 -6.70
CA GLU A 259 32.26 -23.28 -6.76
C GLU A 259 33.08 -23.51 -5.46
N GLY A 260 32.53 -24.22 -4.48
CA GLY A 260 33.16 -24.50 -3.19
C GLY A 260 33.16 -23.30 -2.24
N LEU A 261 32.20 -22.40 -2.40
CA LEU A 261 31.92 -21.31 -1.48
C LEU A 261 30.82 -21.78 -0.51
N THR A 262 30.93 -21.37 0.77
CA THR A 262 29.89 -21.61 1.76
C THR A 262 29.10 -20.32 2.00
N HIS A 263 27.80 -20.39 1.78
CA HIS A 263 26.84 -19.35 2.11
C HIS A 263 26.31 -19.61 3.51
N ILE A 264 26.44 -18.63 4.39
CA ILE A 264 26.06 -18.71 5.81
C ILE A 264 24.97 -17.69 6.03
N THR A 265 23.89 -18.11 6.63
CA THR A 265 22.80 -17.24 7.08
C THR A 265 22.71 -17.30 8.59
N VAL A 266 22.90 -16.18 9.27
CA VAL A 266 22.83 -16.05 10.73
C VAL A 266 21.63 -15.17 11.07
N GLU A 267 20.69 -15.71 11.83
CA GLU A 267 19.60 -14.91 12.41
C GLU A 267 20.16 -14.14 13.61
N GLU A 268 20.23 -12.82 13.51
CA GLU A 268 20.63 -11.98 14.64
C GLU A 268 19.46 -11.82 15.61
N THR A 269 19.72 -12.07 16.90
CA THR A 269 18.81 -11.64 17.96
C THR A 269 18.96 -10.11 18.14
N ALA A 270 17.86 -9.38 18.20
CA ALA A 270 17.70 -7.93 18.04
C ALA A 270 18.57 -6.99 18.90
N GLU A 271 19.44 -7.50 19.77
CA GLU A 271 20.15 -6.70 20.77
C GLU A 271 21.64 -6.48 20.49
N ARG A 272 22.26 -7.18 19.54
CA ARG A 272 23.72 -7.11 19.38
C ARG A 272 24.15 -7.31 17.92
N ASP A 273 24.86 -6.32 17.39
CA ASP A 273 25.57 -6.43 16.10
C ASP A 273 26.78 -7.40 16.28
N MET A 274 26.72 -8.54 15.62
CA MET A 274 27.72 -9.61 15.72
C MET A 274 28.73 -9.58 14.56
N ARG A 275 28.69 -8.57 13.70
CA ARG A 275 29.53 -8.53 12.49
C ARG A 275 31.02 -8.53 12.81
N ASP A 276 31.44 -7.81 13.83
CA ASP A 276 32.87 -7.74 14.24
C ASP A 276 33.34 -9.10 14.77
N GLU A 277 32.58 -9.73 15.66
CA GLU A 277 32.92 -11.04 16.23
C GLU A 277 32.99 -12.13 15.16
N ILE A 278 32.03 -12.13 14.23
CA ILE A 278 32.02 -13.07 13.10
C ILE A 278 33.21 -12.83 12.19
N PHE A 279 33.52 -11.55 11.88
CA PHE A 279 34.68 -11.22 11.07
C PHE A 279 35.99 -11.75 11.69
N TYR A 280 36.23 -11.50 12.98
CA TYR A 280 37.42 -11.99 13.63
C TYR A 280 37.48 -13.51 13.73
N ALA A 281 36.38 -14.16 14.04
CA ALA A 281 36.30 -15.63 14.08
C ALA A 281 36.63 -16.28 12.72
N MET A 282 36.09 -15.73 11.63
CA MET A 282 36.43 -16.16 10.28
C MET A 282 37.90 -15.88 9.89
N ALA A 283 38.44 -14.73 10.29
CA ALA A 283 39.80 -14.39 10.02
C ALA A 283 40.79 -15.33 10.76
N ASP A 284 40.55 -15.61 12.04
CA ASP A 284 41.36 -16.52 12.87
C ASP A 284 41.32 -17.96 12.32
N ALA A 285 40.17 -18.39 11.82
CA ALA A 285 40.03 -19.69 11.17
C ALA A 285 40.56 -19.73 9.72
N ARG A 286 41.08 -18.60 9.21
CA ARG A 286 41.51 -18.45 7.82
C ARG A 286 40.43 -18.84 6.81
N CYS A 287 39.21 -18.37 7.04
CA CYS A 287 38.05 -18.49 6.15
C CYS A 287 37.79 -17.09 5.51
N PRO A 288 38.35 -16.80 4.33
CA PRO A 288 38.18 -15.49 3.72
C PRO A 288 36.71 -15.18 3.46
N ILE A 289 36.24 -14.06 3.95
CA ILE A 289 34.89 -13.54 3.68
C ILE A 289 34.93 -12.87 2.30
N ILE A 290 34.08 -13.32 1.41
CA ILE A 290 33.87 -12.78 0.05
C ILE A 290 32.82 -11.67 0.09
N GLU A 291 31.74 -11.92 0.84
CA GLU A 291 30.63 -11.00 1.00
C GLU A 291 30.09 -11.11 2.43
N MET A 292 29.72 -9.96 3.02
CA MET A 292 29.03 -9.88 4.29
C MET A 292 27.95 -8.81 4.17
N THR A 293 26.71 -9.18 4.19
CA THR A 293 25.56 -8.28 4.01
C THR A 293 24.55 -8.48 5.14
N LEU A 294 24.23 -7.41 5.84
CA LEU A 294 23.11 -7.40 6.78
C LEU A 294 21.81 -7.28 5.97
N ALA A 295 21.10 -8.37 5.82
CA ALA A 295 19.76 -8.37 5.26
C ALA A 295 18.80 -7.91 6.36
N VAL A 296 18.43 -6.66 6.33
CA VAL A 296 17.28 -6.15 7.09
C VAL A 296 16.06 -6.60 6.29
N ALA A 297 15.10 -7.26 6.96
CA ALA A 297 13.83 -7.59 6.31
C ALA A 297 13.28 -6.35 5.62
N SER A 298 13.01 -6.48 4.34
CA SER A 298 12.45 -5.37 3.57
C SER A 298 11.00 -5.16 4.00
N LEU A 299 10.46 -3.97 3.76
CA LEU A 299 9.02 -3.73 3.97
C LEU A 299 8.17 -4.69 3.12
N GLU A 300 8.69 -5.16 1.97
CA GLU A 300 8.06 -6.17 1.13
C GLU A 300 7.99 -7.53 1.82
N ASP A 301 9.02 -7.93 2.58
CA ASP A 301 9.02 -9.18 3.37
C ASP A 301 7.99 -9.11 4.49
N VAL A 302 7.88 -7.95 5.17
CA VAL A 302 6.81 -7.65 6.16
C VAL A 302 5.43 -7.87 5.55
N PHE A 303 5.24 -7.25 4.41
CA PHE A 303 3.96 -7.30 3.71
C PHE A 303 3.59 -8.73 3.31
N LEU A 304 4.56 -9.51 2.82
CA LEU A 304 4.35 -10.92 2.46
C LEU A 304 4.04 -11.77 3.68
N GLU A 305 4.76 -11.59 4.80
CA GLU A 305 4.54 -12.33 6.04
C GLU A 305 3.14 -12.05 6.60
N LEU A 306 2.78 -10.77 6.79
CA LEU A 306 1.47 -10.37 7.29
C LEU A 306 0.29 -10.81 6.39
N THR A 307 0.52 -10.93 5.09
CA THR A 307 -0.54 -11.36 4.15
C THR A 307 -0.60 -12.88 3.94
N GLN A 308 0.43 -13.65 4.34
CA GLN A 308 0.47 -15.11 4.23
C GLN A 308 -0.09 -15.82 5.48
N GLU A 309 0.12 -15.28 6.67
CA GLU A 309 -0.37 -15.88 7.92
C GLU A 309 -1.91 -15.97 7.94
N ASP A 310 -2.62 -14.96 7.47
CA ASP A 310 -4.09 -15.01 7.34
C ASP A 310 -4.59 -16.08 6.35
N GLY A 311 -3.76 -16.50 5.40
CA GLY A 311 -4.10 -17.56 4.42
C GLY A 311 -4.00 -18.98 4.98
N ALA A 312 -3.24 -19.20 6.04
CA ALA A 312 -3.06 -20.52 6.68
C ALA A 312 -4.23 -20.84 7.63
N ASP A 313 -4.66 -19.86 8.44
CA ASP A 313 -5.79 -20.03 9.37
C ASP A 313 -7.13 -20.30 8.67
N ASN A 314 -7.33 -19.77 7.46
CA ASN A 314 -8.55 -20.02 6.69
C ASN A 314 -8.59 -21.39 6.01
N LYS A 315 -7.43 -22.04 5.77
CA LYS A 315 -7.39 -23.39 5.21
C LYS A 315 -7.63 -24.48 6.25
N GLU A 316 -7.32 -24.22 7.51
CA GLU A 316 -7.61 -25.18 8.60
C GLU A 316 -9.10 -25.12 8.99
N LYS A 317 -9.72 -23.95 9.08
CA LYS A 317 -11.16 -23.82 9.38
C LYS A 317 -12.07 -24.44 8.31
N ASN A 318 -11.72 -24.30 7.04
CA ASN A 318 -12.48 -24.94 5.94
C ASN A 318 -12.27 -26.47 5.82
N ARG A 319 -11.28 -27.05 6.52
CA ARG A 319 -11.10 -28.51 6.60
C ARG A 319 -11.87 -29.13 7.76
N GLU A 320 -12.08 -28.40 8.85
CA GLU A 320 -12.87 -28.89 9.99
C GLU A 320 -14.40 -28.86 9.72
N GLU A 321 -14.89 -27.91 8.90
CA GLU A 321 -16.30 -27.86 8.52
C GLU A 321 -16.70 -28.82 7.37
N GLY A 322 -15.75 -29.46 6.69
CA GLY A 322 -15.98 -30.36 5.55
C GLY A 322 -16.05 -31.86 5.88
N ASP A 323 -15.77 -32.28 7.15
CA ASP A 323 -15.67 -33.71 7.51
C ASP A 323 -16.90 -34.28 8.25
N ASP A 324 -17.93 -33.47 8.51
CA ASP A 324 -19.15 -33.90 9.23
C ASP A 324 -20.35 -34.24 8.32
N GLY A 325 -20.16 -34.52 7.04
CA GLY A 325 -21.24 -34.63 6.04
C GLY A 325 -21.35 -35.93 5.20
N GLU A 326 -20.71 -37.04 5.55
CA GLU A 326 -20.97 -38.32 4.90
C GLU A 326 -21.20 -39.46 5.91
N GLY A 327 -22.43 -39.56 6.35
CA GLY A 327 -22.91 -40.70 7.15
C GLY A 327 -24.41 -40.91 6.97
N ASP A 328 -24.75 -42.05 6.38
CA ASP A 328 -26.08 -42.66 6.32
C ASP A 328 -27.12 -42.20 5.28
N LEU A 329 -27.05 -42.86 4.14
CA LEU A 329 -28.26 -43.26 3.41
C LEU A 329 -28.04 -44.65 2.73
N GLN A 330 -28.22 -45.71 3.54
CA GLN A 330 -28.62 -47.04 3.02
C GLN A 330 -29.71 -47.59 3.96
N ALA A 331 -30.97 -47.52 3.50
CA ALA A 331 -32.04 -48.51 3.72
C ALA A 331 -33.22 -48.14 2.84
#